data_7b5f49e33666b6ec1d5f1c854f7fa730
#
_entry.id   7b5f49e33666b6ec1d5f1c854f7fa730
#
_cell.length_a   1.000
_cell.length_b   1.000
_cell.length_c   1.000
_cell.angle_alpha   90.00
_cell.angle_beta   90.00
_cell.angle_gamma   90.00
#
_symmetry.space_group_name_H-M   'P 1'
#
loop_
_entity.id
_entity.type
_entity.pdbx_description
1 polymer ?
#
loop_
_entity_poly.entity_id
_entity_poly.type
_entity_poly.pdbx_seq_one_letter_code
_entity_poly.pdbx_strand_id
1 'polypeptide(L)'
;MEDAERAIIFPAAGRNAPSSASDVIMAMTRWDLSMLVDMACAQKVAGGIGGLYSIYRSGQGDAGRSFDIAGPFLGAPQAVIGMEQIIARGASRVWILGWCGSLQHEIRIGALLVPDGAVSEEGTSAHYS
;
A
#
# COMPACT_ATOMS: atom_id res chain seq x y z
N MET A 1 -17.02 17.21 25.69
CA MET A 1 -17.19 16.35 24.49
C MET A 1 -16.36 17.06 23.43
N GLU A 2 -15.09 16.64 23.36
CA GLU A 2 -14.10 17.24 22.47
C GLU A 2 -14.57 17.03 21.03
N ASP A 3 -14.61 18.14 20.28
CA ASP A 3 -14.73 18.09 18.83
C ASP A 3 -13.47 17.35 18.33
N ALA A 4 -13.63 16.06 18.05
CA ALA A 4 -12.64 15.34 17.30
C ALA A 4 -12.41 16.15 16.01
N GLU A 5 -11.19 16.60 15.77
CA GLU A 5 -10.80 17.37 14.59
C GLU A 5 -11.31 16.64 13.34
N ARG A 6 -12.39 17.15 12.81
CA ARG A 6 -13.05 16.54 11.66
C ARG A 6 -12.17 16.80 10.45
N ALA A 7 -11.68 15.74 9.82
CA ALA A 7 -10.90 15.89 8.60
C ALA A 7 -11.63 16.80 7.60
N ILE A 8 -10.92 17.79 7.06
CA ILE A 8 -11.48 18.77 6.11
C ILE A 8 -11.70 18.11 4.75
N ILE A 9 -10.86 17.12 4.40
CA ILE A 9 -10.94 16.37 3.15
C ILE A 9 -11.00 14.89 3.50
N PHE A 10 -12.02 14.22 2.99
CA PHE A 10 -12.12 12.76 3.08
C PHE A 10 -11.62 12.13 1.79
N PRO A 11 -10.75 11.10 1.87
CA PRO A 11 -10.38 10.34 0.70
C PRO A 11 -11.63 9.76 0.04
N ALA A 12 -11.79 10.00 -1.24
CA ALA A 12 -12.92 9.50 -2.01
C ALA A 12 -12.42 8.81 -3.28
N ALA A 13 -13.04 7.70 -3.63
CA ALA A 13 -12.87 7.13 -4.96
C ALA A 13 -13.36 8.13 -6.00
N GLY A 14 -12.55 8.45 -7.01
CA GLY A 14 -13.01 9.25 -8.15
C GLY A 14 -14.22 8.61 -8.81
N ARG A 15 -15.13 9.42 -9.38
CA ARG A 15 -16.41 8.95 -9.95
C ARG A 15 -16.28 7.77 -10.93
N ASN A 16 -15.16 7.65 -11.63
CA ASN A 16 -14.88 6.59 -12.59
C ASN A 16 -13.68 5.72 -12.18
N ALA A 17 -13.25 5.78 -10.92
CA ALA A 17 -12.15 4.95 -10.46
C ALA A 17 -12.62 3.50 -10.30
N PRO A 18 -11.89 2.52 -10.83
CA PRO A 18 -12.22 1.13 -10.59
C PRO A 18 -12.13 0.83 -9.09
N SER A 19 -13.00 -0.05 -8.60
CA SER A 19 -12.90 -0.56 -7.23
C SER A 19 -11.59 -1.32 -7.05
N SER A 20 -10.98 -1.20 -5.87
CA SER A 20 -9.85 -2.04 -5.49
C SER A 20 -10.32 -3.47 -5.20
N ALA A 21 -9.42 -4.45 -5.36
CA ALA A 21 -9.62 -5.76 -4.78
C ALA A 21 -9.66 -5.65 -3.24
N SER A 22 -10.24 -6.65 -2.58
CA SER A 22 -10.27 -6.72 -1.12
C SER A 22 -8.89 -6.74 -0.49
N ASP A 23 -7.96 -7.44 -1.14
CA ASP A 23 -6.56 -7.55 -0.74
C ASP A 23 -5.70 -6.70 -1.66
N VAL A 24 -4.83 -5.87 -1.09
CA VAL A 24 -3.89 -5.03 -1.82
C VAL A 24 -2.49 -5.15 -1.24
N ILE A 25 -1.49 -5.36 -2.10
CA ILE A 25 -0.08 -5.30 -1.74
C ILE A 25 0.46 -3.94 -2.15
N MET A 26 0.96 -3.17 -1.19
CA MET A 26 1.67 -1.92 -1.43
C MET A 26 3.17 -2.19 -1.52
N ALA A 27 3.75 -2.02 -2.70
CA ALA A 27 5.19 -2.17 -2.92
C ALA A 27 5.91 -0.82 -2.78
N MET A 28 6.90 -0.76 -1.88
CA MET A 28 7.61 0.49 -1.62
C MET A 28 8.60 0.83 -2.71
N THR A 29 9.25 -0.16 -3.32
CA THR A 29 10.24 0.09 -4.36
C THR A 29 9.70 -0.25 -5.76
N ARG A 30 10.29 0.38 -6.76
CA ARG A 30 9.98 0.08 -8.17
C ARG A 30 10.38 -1.34 -8.55
N TRP A 31 11.45 -1.84 -7.95
CA TRP A 31 11.93 -3.20 -8.18
C TRP A 31 10.93 -4.24 -7.67
N ASP A 32 10.48 -4.09 -6.41
CA ASP A 32 9.48 -4.99 -5.83
C ASP A 32 8.18 -4.96 -6.61
N LEU A 33 7.74 -3.77 -7.01
CA LEU A 33 6.54 -3.62 -7.83
C LEU A 33 6.66 -4.42 -9.14
N SER A 34 7.78 -4.26 -9.87
CA SER A 34 7.98 -4.97 -11.13
C SER A 34 7.99 -6.49 -10.93
N MET A 35 8.74 -6.95 -9.92
CA MET A 35 8.81 -8.37 -9.60
C MET A 35 7.44 -8.96 -9.24
N LEU A 36 6.66 -8.29 -8.40
CA LEU A 36 5.33 -8.74 -8.02
C LEU A 36 4.35 -8.77 -9.19
N VAL A 37 4.39 -7.74 -10.04
CA VAL A 37 3.55 -7.64 -11.24
C VAL A 37 3.85 -8.79 -12.20
N ASP A 38 5.13 -9.08 -12.43
CA ASP A 38 5.56 -10.18 -13.30
C ASP A 38 5.17 -11.54 -12.73
N MET A 39 5.43 -11.77 -11.43
CA MET A 39 5.09 -13.03 -10.76
C MET A 39 3.58 -13.31 -10.73
N ALA A 40 2.78 -12.27 -10.55
CA ALA A 40 1.31 -12.37 -10.49
C ALA A 40 0.66 -12.29 -11.89
N CYS A 41 1.42 -12.13 -12.97
CA CYS A 41 0.91 -11.83 -14.30
C CYS A 41 -0.14 -10.70 -14.26
N ALA A 42 0.11 -9.69 -13.43
CA ALA A 42 -0.85 -8.64 -13.13
C ALA A 42 -0.89 -7.59 -14.25
N GLN A 43 -2.09 -7.06 -14.51
CA GLN A 43 -2.29 -6.03 -15.52
C GLN A 43 -2.63 -4.70 -14.88
N LYS A 44 -2.14 -3.60 -15.46
CA LYS A 44 -2.44 -2.26 -14.98
C LYS A 44 -3.93 -1.96 -15.14
N VAL A 45 -4.58 -1.59 -14.03
CA VAL A 45 -6.01 -1.28 -13.99
C VAL A 45 -6.29 0.19 -13.65
N ALA A 46 -5.37 0.86 -12.95
CA ALA A 46 -5.54 2.25 -12.57
C ALA A 46 -4.21 2.95 -12.31
N GLY A 47 -4.28 4.28 -12.17
CA GLY A 47 -3.24 5.12 -11.59
C GLY A 47 -3.73 5.75 -10.29
N GLY A 48 -2.79 6.16 -9.45
CA GLY A 48 -3.06 6.99 -8.30
C GLY A 48 -3.11 8.48 -8.65
N ILE A 49 -3.37 9.31 -7.65
CA ILE A 49 -3.38 10.78 -7.76
C ILE A 49 -2.09 11.26 -8.46
N GLY A 50 -2.26 12.12 -9.45
CA GLY A 50 -1.13 12.75 -10.14
C GLY A 50 -0.15 11.77 -10.81
N GLY A 51 -0.51 10.51 -10.99
CA GLY A 51 0.38 9.49 -11.53
C GLY A 51 1.49 9.04 -10.56
N LEU A 52 1.38 9.34 -9.27
CA LEU A 52 2.40 9.03 -8.25
C LEU A 52 2.64 7.53 -8.10
N TYR A 53 1.63 6.72 -8.33
CA TYR A 53 1.72 5.27 -8.30
C TYR A 53 0.79 4.63 -9.32
N SER A 54 0.93 3.35 -9.55
CA SER A 54 0.04 2.56 -10.42
C SER A 54 -0.57 1.41 -9.66
N ILE A 55 -1.74 0.96 -10.09
CA ILE A 55 -2.43 -0.20 -9.54
C ILE A 55 -2.54 -1.26 -10.62
N TYR A 56 -2.14 -2.47 -10.29
CA TYR A 56 -2.17 -3.65 -11.13
C TYR A 56 -3.04 -4.70 -10.46
N ARG A 57 -3.83 -5.43 -11.23
CA ARG A 57 -4.68 -6.52 -10.75
C ARG A 57 -4.13 -7.86 -11.20
N SER A 58 -3.96 -8.79 -10.27
CA SER A 58 -3.60 -10.17 -10.57
C SER A 58 -4.73 -10.86 -11.34
N GLY A 59 -4.40 -11.88 -12.10
CA GLY A 59 -5.38 -12.86 -12.56
C GLY A 59 -6.08 -13.54 -11.39
N GLN A 60 -7.11 -14.31 -11.67
CA GLN A 60 -7.70 -15.19 -10.65
C GLN A 60 -6.70 -16.30 -10.34
N GLY A 61 -6.18 -16.30 -9.11
CA GLY A 61 -5.33 -17.38 -8.61
C GLY A 61 -6.14 -18.66 -8.35
N ASP A 62 -5.46 -19.70 -7.87
CA ASP A 62 -6.06 -21.01 -7.57
C ASP A 62 -7.27 -20.96 -6.63
N ALA A 63 -7.35 -19.92 -5.79
CA ALA A 63 -8.48 -19.68 -4.89
C ALA A 63 -9.65 -18.89 -5.53
N GLY A 64 -9.59 -18.58 -6.84
CA GLY A 64 -10.61 -17.81 -7.54
C GLY A 64 -10.70 -16.33 -7.11
N ARG A 65 -9.71 -15.83 -6.39
CA ARG A 65 -9.65 -14.44 -5.92
C ARG A 65 -8.53 -13.69 -6.62
N SER A 66 -8.80 -12.45 -6.99
CA SER A 66 -7.79 -11.50 -7.44
C SER A 66 -7.36 -10.60 -6.29
N PHE A 67 -6.14 -10.10 -6.36
CA PHE A 67 -5.61 -9.06 -5.49
C PHE A 67 -4.99 -7.94 -6.33
N ASP A 68 -4.87 -6.77 -5.73
CA ASP A 68 -4.22 -5.64 -6.38
C ASP A 68 -2.80 -5.46 -5.85
N ILE A 69 -1.93 -4.94 -6.71
CA ILE A 69 -0.57 -4.55 -6.39
C ILE A 69 -0.46 -3.06 -6.71
N ALA A 70 -0.12 -2.26 -5.73
CA ALA A 70 0.00 -0.82 -5.86
C ALA A 70 1.41 -0.34 -5.57
N GLY A 71 1.91 0.62 -6.32
CA GLY A 71 3.24 1.18 -6.09
C GLY A 71 3.81 1.92 -7.31
N PRO A 72 5.08 2.39 -7.22
CA PRO A 72 5.89 2.41 -6.00
C PRO A 72 5.48 3.53 -5.05
N PHE A 73 5.89 3.44 -3.76
CA PHE A 73 5.64 4.49 -2.78
C PHE A 73 6.95 4.96 -2.15
N LEU A 74 7.18 6.26 -2.13
CA LEU A 74 8.39 6.86 -1.58
C LEU A 74 8.06 7.66 -0.31
N GLY A 75 8.45 7.11 0.83
CA GLY A 75 8.26 7.74 2.14
C GLY A 75 6.81 7.72 2.64
N ALA A 76 6.65 8.08 3.91
CA ALA A 76 5.38 8.02 4.62
C ALA A 76 4.27 8.88 3.97
N PRO A 77 4.50 10.13 3.56
CA PRO A 77 3.44 10.95 2.99
C PRO A 77 2.78 10.32 1.75
N GLN A 78 3.60 9.81 0.82
CA GLN A 78 3.07 9.20 -0.39
C GLN A 78 2.38 7.85 -0.10
N ALA A 79 2.94 7.06 0.81
CA ALA A 79 2.36 5.78 1.21
C ALA A 79 0.99 5.97 1.86
N VAL A 80 0.85 6.95 2.75
CA VAL A 80 -0.41 7.25 3.43
C VAL A 80 -1.47 7.74 2.43
N ILE A 81 -1.15 8.70 1.56
CA ILE A 81 -2.07 9.17 0.51
C ILE A 81 -2.53 8.00 -0.36
N GLY A 82 -1.61 7.12 -0.75
CA GLY A 82 -1.94 5.94 -1.54
C GLY A 82 -2.85 4.97 -0.79
N MET A 83 -2.56 4.71 0.48
CA MET A 83 -3.34 3.82 1.34
C MET A 83 -4.76 4.32 1.52
N GLU A 84 -4.95 5.60 1.86
CA GLU A 84 -6.27 6.22 1.99
C GLU A 84 -7.11 6.05 0.73
N GLN A 85 -6.51 6.26 -0.45
CA GLN A 85 -7.20 6.10 -1.72
C GLN A 85 -7.56 4.64 -2.03
N ILE A 86 -6.66 3.71 -1.72
CA ILE A 86 -6.88 2.28 -1.89
C ILE A 86 -8.03 1.82 -0.99
N ILE A 87 -8.07 2.26 0.27
CA ILE A 87 -9.16 1.98 1.22
C ILE A 87 -10.47 2.60 0.72
N ALA A 88 -10.46 3.85 0.28
CA ALA A 88 -11.65 4.52 -0.27
C ALA A 88 -12.21 3.83 -1.52
N ARG A 89 -11.39 3.07 -2.24
CA ARG A 89 -11.81 2.24 -3.38
C ARG A 89 -12.31 0.84 -2.99
N GLY A 90 -12.32 0.51 -1.69
CA GLY A 90 -12.91 -0.72 -1.16
C GLY A 90 -11.93 -1.79 -0.71
N ALA A 91 -10.63 -1.51 -0.64
CA ALA A 91 -9.69 -2.44 -0.03
C ALA A 91 -10.02 -2.63 1.46
N SER A 92 -10.02 -3.86 1.92
CA SER A 92 -10.26 -4.22 3.31
C SER A 92 -9.03 -4.76 4.02
N ARG A 93 -8.00 -5.14 3.25
CA ARG A 93 -6.74 -5.65 3.78
C ARG A 93 -5.57 -5.14 2.93
N VAL A 94 -4.61 -4.50 3.60
CA VAL A 94 -3.43 -3.93 2.95
C VAL A 94 -2.18 -4.58 3.51
N TRP A 95 -1.33 -5.07 2.62
CA TRP A 95 -0.03 -5.66 2.91
C TRP A 95 1.05 -4.70 2.41
N ILE A 96 1.96 -4.30 3.28
CA ILE A 96 3.06 -3.42 2.89
C ILE A 96 4.32 -4.25 2.73
N LEU A 97 4.91 -4.23 1.55
CA LEU A 97 6.16 -4.91 1.25
C LEU A 97 7.28 -3.89 1.05
N GLY A 98 8.31 -4.00 1.86
CA GLY A 98 9.47 -3.12 1.79
C GLY A 98 10.73 -3.79 2.33
N TRP A 99 11.82 -3.06 2.31
CA TRP A 99 13.13 -3.49 2.78
C TRP A 99 13.45 -2.82 4.11
N CYS A 100 14.14 -3.54 4.96
CA CYS A 100 14.67 -2.98 6.20
C CYS A 100 16.11 -3.42 6.43
N GLY A 101 16.85 -2.63 7.22
CA GLY A 101 18.14 -3.02 7.77
C GLY A 101 17.94 -3.66 9.15
N SER A 102 18.67 -4.74 9.42
CA SER A 102 18.69 -5.34 10.76
C SER A 102 19.79 -4.75 11.61
N LEU A 103 19.49 -4.43 12.86
CA LEU A 103 20.44 -4.11 13.91
C LEU A 103 20.79 -5.32 14.79
N GLN A 104 20.22 -6.47 14.49
CA GLN A 104 20.41 -7.73 15.23
C GLN A 104 21.23 -8.72 14.42
N HIS A 105 22.21 -9.35 15.04
CA HIS A 105 23.12 -10.29 14.38
C HIS A 105 22.44 -11.60 13.93
N GLU A 106 21.36 -11.97 14.59
CA GLU A 106 20.60 -13.20 14.32
C GLU A 106 19.75 -13.09 13.05
N ILE A 107 19.38 -11.85 12.69
CA ILE A 107 18.56 -11.58 11.51
C ILE A 107 19.48 -11.41 10.30
N ARG A 108 19.49 -12.42 9.43
CA ARG A 108 20.35 -12.47 8.26
C ARG A 108 19.70 -11.89 7.02
N ILE A 109 20.52 -11.53 6.04
CA ILE A 109 20.05 -11.12 4.71
C ILE A 109 19.14 -12.22 4.13
N GLY A 110 17.97 -11.82 3.64
CA GLY A 110 16.95 -12.72 3.11
C GLY A 110 15.92 -13.20 4.14
N ALA A 111 16.06 -12.81 5.42
CA ALA A 111 15.04 -13.09 6.42
C ALA A 111 13.76 -12.30 6.11
N LEU A 112 12.61 -12.96 6.25
CA LEU A 112 11.31 -12.31 6.19
C LEU A 112 10.89 -11.92 7.60
N LEU A 113 10.56 -10.65 7.79
CA LEU A 113 10.14 -10.11 9.08
C LEU A 113 8.72 -9.57 8.99
N VAL A 114 7.92 -9.86 10.00
CA VAL A 114 6.61 -9.24 10.19
C VAL A 114 6.69 -8.43 11.49
N PRO A 115 6.79 -7.09 11.42
CA PRO A 115 6.86 -6.27 12.63
C PRO A 115 5.52 -6.26 13.35
N ASP A 116 5.55 -6.25 14.67
CA ASP A 116 4.40 -6.11 15.56
C ASP A 116 4.27 -4.71 16.16
N GLY A 117 5.24 -3.85 15.90
CA GLY A 117 5.25 -2.46 16.33
C GLY A 117 6.26 -1.62 15.59
N ALA A 118 6.10 -0.31 15.67
CA ALA A 118 7.02 0.66 15.10
C ALA A 118 7.12 1.89 15.98
N VAL A 119 8.31 2.51 16.00
CA VAL A 119 8.51 3.83 16.59
C VAL A 119 8.49 4.85 15.46
N SER A 120 7.58 5.81 15.56
CA SER A 120 7.45 6.87 14.56
C SER A 120 8.39 8.02 14.92
N GLU A 121 9.29 8.35 14.01
CA GLU A 121 10.17 9.55 14.08
C GLU A 121 9.99 10.46 12.85
N GLU A 122 8.99 10.20 12.04
CA GLU A 122 8.64 11.00 10.86
C GLU A 122 7.37 11.85 11.14
N GLY A 123 7.16 12.88 10.32
CA GLY A 123 6.10 13.86 10.61
C GLY A 123 4.68 13.45 10.21
N THR A 124 4.50 12.43 9.37
CA THR A 124 3.18 12.09 8.80
C THR A 124 2.29 11.38 9.82
N SER A 125 2.84 10.42 10.55
CA SER A 125 2.09 9.60 11.51
C SER A 125 1.46 10.41 12.63
N ALA A 126 2.07 11.54 13.01
CA ALA A 126 1.55 12.42 14.04
C ALA A 126 0.17 13.01 13.72
N HIS A 127 -0.24 12.99 12.45
CA HIS A 127 -1.55 13.47 12.00
C HIS A 127 -2.65 12.39 12.03
N TYR A 128 -2.29 11.17 12.41
CA TYR A 128 -3.19 9.99 12.40
C TYR A 128 -3.33 9.33 13.78
N SER A 129 -2.76 9.93 14.83
CA SER A 129 -2.81 9.44 16.23
C SER A 129 -3.94 10.07 17.01
#